data_c97a69ac0483fec410aa9ace780cf639
#
_entry.id   c97a69ac0483fec410aa9ace780cf639
#
_cell.length_a   1.000
_cell.length_b   1.000
_cell.length_c   1.000
_cell.angle_alpha   90.00
_cell.angle_beta   90.00
_cell.angle_gamma   90.00
#
_symmetry.space_group_name_H-M   'P 1'
#
loop_
_entity.id
_entity.type
_entity.pdbx_description
1 polymer ?
#
loop_
_entity_poly.entity_id
_entity_poly.type
_entity_poly.pdbx_seq_one_letter_code
_entity_poly.pdbx_strand_id
1 'polypeptide(L)'
;QADEYQAAPGRYEAGMPYRRVGRSGLDLPAISLGLWHNFGDDVPLERQQATLRRAFDRGVTHVDLANNYGPPYGSAERNFGTIFARDFSRYRDELIISSKAGYDMWPGPYGQGGGSRKYVIASCEQSLKRMGLDYVDIFYSHRFDETTPLEETMGALDSLVRSGKALYVGISSYSGERTREAAAILREMGTPLLIHQPSYSMLNRWIERAPGSAGADLLDAADEVGAGVIAFSPLAQGMLTNKYLSGIPEGSRAAQGKSLDPELLTEESLRHVRALNDMAQSRGQSLAQMAL
;
A
#
# COMPACT_ATOMS: atom_id res chain seq x y z
N GLN A 1 1.37 28.84 21.59
CA GLN A 1 1.49 27.39 21.68
C GLN A 1 0.61 26.82 20.58
N ALA A 2 1.18 26.15 19.59
CA ALA A 2 0.38 25.40 18.63
C ALA A 2 -0.40 24.33 19.42
N ASP A 3 -1.71 24.29 19.27
CA ASP A 3 -2.54 23.28 19.93
C ASP A 3 -2.01 21.89 19.60
N GLU A 4 -1.65 21.15 20.63
CA GLU A 4 -1.19 19.78 20.51
C GLU A 4 -2.33 18.91 19.96
N TYR A 5 -2.08 18.17 18.88
CA TYR A 5 -3.10 17.32 18.29
C TYR A 5 -3.61 16.28 19.29
N GLN A 6 -4.92 16.23 19.41
CA GLN A 6 -5.64 15.22 20.19
C GLN A 6 -6.49 14.39 19.22
N ALA A 7 -6.25 13.09 19.16
CA ALA A 7 -7.07 12.21 18.34
C ALA A 7 -8.51 12.20 18.84
N ALA A 8 -9.47 12.13 17.91
CA ALA A 8 -10.89 12.07 18.25
C ALA A 8 -11.17 10.92 19.22
N PRO A 9 -11.82 11.16 20.37
CA PRO A 9 -12.12 10.11 21.34
C PRO A 9 -12.95 8.96 20.77
N GLY A 10 -13.93 9.28 19.91
CA GLY A 10 -14.82 8.33 19.26
C GLY A 10 -14.30 7.74 17.95
N ARG A 11 -13.00 7.79 17.64
CA ARG A 11 -12.46 7.34 16.36
C ARG A 11 -12.72 5.85 16.05
N TYR A 12 -12.85 5.02 17.09
CA TYR A 12 -13.18 3.60 16.94
C TYR A 12 -14.67 3.31 16.95
N GLU A 13 -15.50 4.32 17.21
CA GLU A 13 -16.96 4.25 17.21
C GLU A 13 -17.57 4.81 15.91
N ALA A 14 -16.72 5.30 15.01
CA ALA A 14 -17.14 5.97 13.77
C ALA A 14 -17.60 4.99 12.66
N GLY A 15 -17.66 3.68 12.95
CA GLY A 15 -18.15 2.67 12.01
C GLY A 15 -17.12 2.06 11.07
N MET A 16 -15.81 2.33 11.26
CA MET A 16 -14.76 1.67 10.48
C MET A 16 -14.73 0.17 10.81
N PRO A 17 -14.97 -0.74 9.85
CA PRO A 17 -14.80 -2.15 10.09
C PRO A 17 -13.31 -2.51 10.10
N TYR A 18 -12.93 -3.41 11.02
CA TYR A 18 -11.59 -4.00 11.07
C TYR A 18 -11.67 -5.47 10.68
N ARG A 19 -10.76 -5.91 9.82
CA ARG A 19 -10.78 -7.24 9.23
C ARG A 19 -9.50 -7.98 9.52
N ARG A 20 -9.63 -9.25 9.88
CA ARG A 20 -8.49 -10.13 10.13
C ARG A 20 -7.66 -10.29 8.84
N VAL A 21 -6.34 -10.16 8.97
CA VAL A 21 -5.39 -10.36 7.86
C VAL A 21 -5.01 -11.84 7.82
N GLY A 22 -5.57 -12.58 6.86
CA GLY A 22 -5.30 -14.00 6.70
C GLY A 22 -5.46 -14.80 7.99
N ARG A 23 -4.54 -15.73 8.23
CA ARG A 23 -4.48 -16.54 9.45
C ARG A 23 -3.50 -15.96 10.47
N SER A 24 -3.59 -14.68 10.72
CA SER A 24 -2.75 -13.96 11.69
C SER A 24 -3.58 -13.41 12.84
N GLY A 25 -2.91 -12.83 13.82
CA GLY A 25 -3.57 -12.11 14.92
C GLY A 25 -3.82 -10.64 14.61
N LEU A 26 -3.44 -10.15 13.41
CA LEU A 26 -3.55 -8.75 13.05
C LEU A 26 -4.87 -8.44 12.37
N ASP A 27 -5.51 -7.36 12.80
CA ASP A 27 -6.64 -6.76 12.09
C ASP A 27 -6.18 -5.47 11.40
N LEU A 28 -6.71 -5.21 10.21
CA LEU A 28 -6.53 -3.95 9.51
C LEU A 28 -7.87 -3.26 9.29
N PRO A 29 -7.90 -1.91 9.25
CA PRO A 29 -9.11 -1.20 8.86
C PRO A 29 -9.48 -1.55 7.41
N ALA A 30 -10.76 -1.54 7.09
CA ALA A 30 -11.23 -1.80 5.74
C ALA A 30 -10.64 -0.82 4.72
N ILE A 31 -10.33 0.41 5.17
CA ILE A 31 -9.68 1.45 4.39
C ILE A 31 -8.34 1.79 5.04
N SER A 32 -7.29 1.77 4.24
CA SER A 32 -5.94 2.20 4.63
C SER A 32 -5.55 3.46 3.88
N LEU A 33 -4.71 4.30 4.47
CA LEU A 33 -4.19 5.50 3.83
C LEU A 33 -2.85 5.21 3.18
N GLY A 34 -2.82 5.22 1.84
CA GLY A 34 -1.60 5.08 1.05
C GLY A 34 -0.93 6.43 0.80
N LEU A 35 0.38 6.50 1.02
CA LEU A 35 1.16 7.73 0.88
C LEU A 35 1.95 7.78 -0.44
N TRP A 36 1.48 7.10 -1.47
CA TRP A 36 2.14 7.11 -2.78
C TRP A 36 2.08 8.48 -3.45
N HIS A 37 0.91 9.12 -3.43
CA HIS A 37 0.71 10.48 -3.94
C HIS A 37 0.31 11.42 -2.81
N ASN A 38 0.54 12.73 -3.01
CA ASN A 38 0.15 13.80 -2.10
C ASN A 38 0.94 13.87 -0.78
N PHE A 39 2.04 13.15 -0.67
CA PHE A 39 2.90 13.15 0.53
C PHE A 39 4.37 13.43 0.24
N GLY A 40 4.70 13.79 -1.01
CA GLY A 40 6.03 14.25 -1.39
C GLY A 40 6.26 15.73 -1.06
N ASP A 41 7.42 16.23 -1.47
CA ASP A 41 7.80 17.63 -1.23
C ASP A 41 7.05 18.62 -2.13
N ASP A 42 6.28 18.14 -3.09
CA ASP A 42 5.41 18.92 -3.97
C ASP A 42 4.06 19.30 -3.35
N VAL A 43 3.80 18.86 -2.12
CA VAL A 43 2.56 19.15 -1.38
C VAL A 43 2.91 19.78 -0.02
N PRO A 44 2.27 20.88 0.38
CA PRO A 44 2.52 21.50 1.68
C PRO A 44 2.33 20.53 2.85
N LEU A 45 3.25 20.60 3.82
CA LEU A 45 3.26 19.69 4.98
C LEU A 45 1.98 19.78 5.80
N GLU A 46 1.42 20.98 5.91
CA GLU A 46 0.16 21.23 6.65
C GLU A 46 -1.02 20.47 6.04
N ARG A 47 -1.03 20.35 4.71
CA ARG A 47 -2.07 19.59 4.01
C ARG A 47 -1.91 18.08 4.23
N GLN A 48 -0.68 17.59 4.22
CA GLN A 48 -0.38 16.21 4.55
C GLN A 48 -0.80 15.89 5.99
N GLN A 49 -0.44 16.75 6.93
CA GLN A 49 -0.79 16.64 8.34
C GLN A 49 -2.33 16.61 8.55
N ALA A 50 -3.05 17.51 7.90
CA ALA A 50 -4.52 17.55 7.99
C ALA A 50 -5.15 16.24 7.47
N THR A 51 -4.62 15.67 6.40
CA THR A 51 -5.10 14.39 5.84
C THR A 51 -4.86 13.24 6.81
N LEU A 52 -3.67 13.14 7.39
CA LEU A 52 -3.33 12.10 8.38
C LEU A 52 -4.19 12.20 9.65
N ARG A 53 -4.36 13.41 10.19
CA ARG A 53 -5.23 13.66 11.34
C ARG A 53 -6.67 13.23 11.05
N ARG A 54 -7.20 13.64 9.91
CA ARG A 54 -8.57 13.29 9.52
C ARG A 54 -8.76 11.79 9.37
N ALA A 55 -7.81 11.10 8.75
CA ALA A 55 -7.86 9.65 8.57
C ALA A 55 -7.89 8.94 9.94
N PHE A 56 -6.95 9.28 10.83
CA PHE A 56 -6.88 8.66 12.15
C PHE A 56 -8.12 8.96 13.00
N ASP A 57 -8.62 10.19 12.96
CA ASP A 57 -9.85 10.59 13.66
C ASP A 57 -11.09 9.82 13.17
N ARG A 58 -11.00 9.17 12.02
CA ARG A 58 -12.05 8.33 11.44
C ARG A 58 -11.79 6.83 11.57
N GLY A 59 -10.78 6.44 12.33
CA GLY A 59 -10.45 5.03 12.57
C GLY A 59 -9.57 4.39 11.50
N VAL A 60 -8.97 5.15 10.60
CA VAL A 60 -7.95 4.66 9.68
C VAL A 60 -6.64 4.53 10.44
N THR A 61 -6.33 3.34 10.90
CA THR A 61 -5.16 3.05 11.74
C THR A 61 -3.96 2.58 10.94
N HIS A 62 -4.10 2.32 9.65
CA HIS A 62 -3.04 1.82 8.79
C HIS A 62 -2.59 2.90 7.81
N VAL A 63 -1.28 3.19 7.85
CA VAL A 63 -0.58 4.09 6.92
C VAL A 63 0.42 3.27 6.13
N ASP A 64 0.30 3.29 4.81
CA ASP A 64 1.12 2.48 3.91
C ASP A 64 2.07 3.35 3.09
N LEU A 65 3.36 3.07 3.22
CA LEU A 65 4.45 3.78 2.57
C LEU A 65 5.30 2.85 1.70
N ALA A 66 6.28 3.42 1.04
CA ALA A 66 7.40 2.74 0.43
C ALA A 66 8.61 3.68 0.41
N ASN A 67 9.81 3.11 0.32
CA ASN A 67 11.03 3.90 0.32
C ASN A 67 11.12 4.88 -0.86
N ASN A 68 10.51 4.54 -2.01
CA ASN A 68 10.54 5.37 -3.21
C ASN A 68 9.35 6.32 -3.35
N TYR A 69 8.46 6.41 -2.37
CA TYR A 69 7.34 7.35 -2.44
C TYR A 69 7.80 8.80 -2.28
N GLY A 70 7.24 9.67 -3.11
CA GLY A 70 7.59 11.08 -3.18
C GLY A 70 6.68 11.86 -4.12
N PRO A 71 7.22 12.76 -4.99
CA PRO A 71 8.63 13.08 -5.23
C PRO A 71 9.29 13.96 -4.18
N PRO A 72 10.63 13.94 -4.04
CA PRO A 72 11.58 12.94 -4.54
C PRO A 72 11.49 11.63 -3.74
N TYR A 73 12.15 10.58 -4.21
CA TYR A 73 12.18 9.28 -3.52
C TYR A 73 12.65 9.44 -2.07
N GLY A 74 11.90 8.86 -1.14
CA GLY A 74 12.15 8.98 0.30
C GLY A 74 11.46 10.16 0.98
N SER A 75 10.92 11.12 0.22
CA SER A 75 10.29 12.31 0.81
C SER A 75 8.98 12.01 1.53
N ALA A 76 8.19 11.06 1.04
CA ALA A 76 6.97 10.67 1.73
C ALA A 76 7.28 10.10 3.12
N GLU A 77 8.30 9.26 3.24
CA GLU A 77 8.75 8.74 4.54
C GLU A 77 9.29 9.85 5.45
N ARG A 78 10.09 10.79 4.94
CA ARG A 78 10.59 11.92 5.73
C ARG A 78 9.46 12.82 6.22
N ASN A 79 8.52 13.16 5.34
CA ASN A 79 7.38 14.01 5.68
C ASN A 79 6.47 13.34 6.70
N PHE A 80 6.19 12.05 6.50
CA PHE A 80 5.44 11.27 7.48
C PHE A 80 6.17 11.23 8.84
N GLY A 81 7.47 11.01 8.85
CA GLY A 81 8.27 11.02 10.08
C GLY A 81 8.19 12.34 10.84
N THR A 82 8.22 13.45 10.14
CA THR A 82 8.05 14.78 10.74
C THR A 82 6.68 14.94 11.39
N ILE A 83 5.62 14.54 10.69
CA ILE A 83 4.25 14.60 11.19
C ILE A 83 4.03 13.61 12.34
N PHE A 84 4.55 12.40 12.21
CA PHE A 84 4.47 11.36 13.24
C PHE A 84 5.07 11.84 14.55
N ALA A 85 6.27 12.43 14.52
CA ALA A 85 6.94 12.93 15.72
C ALA A 85 6.12 14.02 16.43
N ARG A 86 5.41 14.87 15.67
CA ARG A 86 4.59 15.94 16.21
C ARG A 86 3.26 15.45 16.78
N ASP A 87 2.56 14.59 16.04
CA ASP A 87 1.14 14.32 16.28
C ASP A 87 0.86 12.89 16.75
N PHE A 88 1.67 11.90 16.34
CA PHE A 88 1.28 10.48 16.43
C PHE A 88 2.19 9.61 17.29
N SER A 89 3.32 10.12 17.78
CA SER A 89 4.27 9.30 18.54
C SER A 89 3.63 8.61 19.75
N ARG A 90 2.74 9.27 20.45
CA ARG A 90 2.00 8.70 21.58
C ARG A 90 0.94 7.68 21.18
N TYR A 91 0.57 7.63 19.88
CA TYR A 91 -0.38 6.68 19.34
C TYR A 91 0.30 5.53 18.58
N ARG A 92 1.62 5.35 18.75
CA ARG A 92 2.37 4.34 17.98
C ARG A 92 1.73 2.95 18.04
N ASP A 93 1.29 2.54 19.22
CA ASP A 93 0.72 1.20 19.41
C ASP A 93 -0.71 1.05 18.85
N GLU A 94 -1.35 2.16 18.51
CA GLU A 94 -2.65 2.17 17.82
C GLU A 94 -2.51 2.24 16.30
N LEU A 95 -1.30 2.36 15.77
CA LEU A 95 -1.01 2.51 14.35
C LEU A 95 -0.32 1.30 13.78
N ILE A 96 -0.73 0.93 12.58
CA ILE A 96 0.00 0.02 11.70
C ILE A 96 0.72 0.86 10.66
N ILE A 97 2.04 0.80 10.66
CA ILE A 97 2.88 1.52 9.71
C ILE A 97 3.60 0.50 8.86
N SER A 98 3.42 0.57 7.55
CA SER A 98 4.08 -0.32 6.60
C SER A 98 4.97 0.45 5.63
N SER A 99 6.06 -0.18 5.22
CA SER A 99 6.90 0.31 4.14
C SER A 99 7.42 -0.84 3.27
N LYS A 100 8.09 -0.54 2.19
CA LYS A 100 8.45 -1.47 1.12
C LYS A 100 9.76 -1.06 0.47
N ALA A 101 10.45 -2.02 -0.14
CA ALA A 101 11.59 -1.78 -1.00
C ALA A 101 11.59 -2.72 -2.21
N GLY A 102 12.00 -2.22 -3.39
CA GLY A 102 12.07 -3.02 -4.61
C GLY A 102 12.48 -2.22 -5.85
N TYR A 103 12.54 -0.90 -5.76
CA TYR A 103 12.88 -0.01 -6.87
C TYR A 103 14.20 0.71 -6.62
N ASP A 104 14.75 1.37 -7.65
CA ASP A 104 16.01 2.09 -7.57
C ASP A 104 15.95 3.22 -6.55
N MET A 105 16.95 3.29 -5.67
CA MET A 105 16.94 4.27 -4.57
C MET A 105 18.23 5.08 -4.44
N TRP A 106 19.40 4.47 -4.66
CA TRP A 106 20.68 5.18 -4.57
C TRP A 106 21.65 4.70 -5.64
N PRO A 107 22.68 5.51 -5.98
CA PRO A 107 23.65 5.14 -7.02
C PRO A 107 24.45 3.89 -6.70
N GLY A 108 24.91 3.23 -7.73
CA GLY A 108 25.79 2.05 -7.65
C GLY A 108 25.01 0.74 -7.63
N PRO A 109 25.72 -0.39 -7.58
CA PRO A 109 25.12 -1.71 -7.83
C PRO A 109 24.25 -2.24 -6.69
N TYR A 110 24.28 -1.61 -5.52
CA TYR A 110 23.55 -2.08 -4.34
C TYR A 110 22.24 -1.35 -4.10
N GLY A 111 21.99 -0.24 -4.79
CA GLY A 111 20.81 0.60 -4.65
C GLY A 111 19.91 0.64 -5.88
N GLN A 112 20.13 -0.23 -6.86
CA GLN A 112 19.40 -0.28 -8.12
C GLN A 112 18.16 -1.16 -8.08
N GLY A 113 17.53 -1.27 -6.91
CA GLY A 113 16.31 -2.04 -6.74
C GLY A 113 16.56 -3.53 -6.52
N GLY A 114 15.55 -4.31 -6.84
CA GLY A 114 15.62 -5.77 -6.70
C GLY A 114 15.31 -6.26 -5.29
N GLY A 115 15.78 -7.48 -5.01
CA GLY A 115 15.46 -8.20 -3.78
C GLY A 115 16.67 -8.74 -3.03
N SER A 116 17.89 -8.25 -3.32
CA SER A 116 19.07 -8.73 -2.60
C SER A 116 18.97 -8.46 -1.10
N ARG A 117 19.56 -9.33 -0.30
CA ARG A 117 19.67 -9.13 1.15
C ARG A 117 20.28 -7.76 1.47
N LYS A 118 21.34 -7.39 0.76
CA LYS A 118 22.01 -6.09 0.92
C LYS A 118 21.04 -4.93 0.74
N TYR A 119 20.27 -4.95 -0.34
CA TYR A 119 19.32 -3.90 -0.68
C TYR A 119 18.13 -3.84 0.28
N VAL A 120 17.53 -4.99 0.59
CA VAL A 120 16.34 -5.07 1.46
C VAL A 120 16.66 -4.59 2.88
N ILE A 121 17.75 -5.08 3.46
CA ILE A 121 18.15 -4.68 4.83
C ILE A 121 18.52 -3.21 4.88
N ALA A 122 19.35 -2.73 3.96
CA ALA A 122 19.74 -1.32 3.91
C ALA A 122 18.52 -0.40 3.70
N SER A 123 17.58 -0.81 2.85
CA SER A 123 16.35 -0.05 2.58
C SER A 123 15.48 0.08 3.83
N CYS A 124 15.28 -0.99 4.57
CA CYS A 124 14.52 -0.95 5.83
C CYS A 124 15.19 -0.02 6.86
N GLU A 125 16.50 -0.12 7.02
CA GLU A 125 17.27 0.76 7.90
C GLU A 125 17.09 2.24 7.54
N GLN A 126 17.17 2.55 6.24
CA GLN A 126 16.99 3.91 5.76
C GLN A 126 15.56 4.41 5.96
N SER A 127 14.56 3.56 5.73
CA SER A 127 13.16 3.89 5.96
C SER A 127 12.89 4.20 7.43
N LEU A 128 13.41 3.40 8.34
CA LEU A 128 13.28 3.64 9.79
C LEU A 128 13.91 4.99 10.20
N LYS A 129 15.08 5.32 9.65
CA LYS A 129 15.73 6.61 9.90
C LYS A 129 14.91 7.79 9.37
N ARG A 130 14.37 7.69 8.14
CA ARG A 130 13.55 8.75 7.56
C ARG A 130 12.30 9.01 8.38
N MET A 131 11.65 7.95 8.85
CA MET A 131 10.41 8.04 9.63
C MET A 131 10.64 8.30 11.11
N GLY A 132 11.87 8.14 11.62
CA GLY A 132 12.17 8.25 13.03
C GLY A 132 11.53 7.14 13.87
N LEU A 133 11.46 5.93 13.33
CA LEU A 133 10.83 4.76 13.95
C LEU A 133 11.88 3.72 14.35
N ASP A 134 11.58 2.97 15.42
CA ASP A 134 12.38 1.82 15.83
C ASP A 134 12.03 0.57 15.02
N TYR A 135 10.80 0.46 14.55
CA TYR A 135 10.30 -0.65 13.76
C TYR A 135 9.13 -0.20 12.88
N VAL A 136 8.87 -0.96 11.81
CA VAL A 136 7.62 -0.93 11.06
C VAL A 136 6.79 -2.16 11.42
N ASP A 137 5.47 -2.04 11.30
CA ASP A 137 4.58 -3.18 11.55
C ASP A 137 4.68 -4.21 10.43
N ILE A 138 4.69 -3.75 9.19
CA ILE A 138 4.79 -4.62 8.01
C ILE A 138 5.89 -4.08 7.09
N PHE A 139 6.79 -4.95 6.65
CA PHE A 139 7.76 -4.61 5.61
C PHE A 139 7.56 -5.53 4.41
N TYR A 140 7.47 -4.93 3.21
CA TYR A 140 7.18 -5.64 1.96
C TYR A 140 8.39 -5.76 1.05
N SER A 141 8.52 -6.90 0.37
CA SER A 141 9.17 -6.95 -0.94
C SER A 141 8.23 -6.29 -1.96
N HIS A 142 8.64 -5.15 -2.51
CA HIS A 142 7.75 -4.26 -3.28
C HIS A 142 7.38 -4.83 -4.65
N ARG A 143 8.25 -5.67 -5.21
CA ARG A 143 8.02 -6.40 -6.47
C ARG A 143 8.88 -7.66 -6.50
N PHE A 144 8.47 -8.64 -7.30
CA PHE A 144 9.26 -9.84 -7.54
C PHE A 144 10.54 -9.48 -8.31
N ASP A 145 11.68 -10.05 -7.90
CA ASP A 145 12.96 -9.89 -8.56
C ASP A 145 13.42 -11.23 -9.13
N GLU A 146 13.37 -11.36 -10.45
CA GLU A 146 13.76 -12.59 -11.17
C GLU A 146 15.28 -12.87 -11.11
N THR A 147 16.09 -11.88 -10.79
CA THR A 147 17.55 -11.96 -10.81
C THR A 147 18.17 -12.34 -9.47
N THR A 148 17.38 -12.36 -8.40
CA THR A 148 17.81 -12.74 -7.06
C THR A 148 17.11 -14.04 -6.64
N PRO A 149 17.82 -15.02 -6.05
CA PRO A 149 17.16 -16.18 -5.47
C PRO A 149 16.08 -15.76 -4.46
N LEU A 150 14.89 -16.33 -4.59
CA LEU A 150 13.76 -15.94 -3.74
C LEU A 150 14.04 -16.22 -2.27
N GLU A 151 14.82 -17.25 -1.96
CA GLU A 151 15.28 -17.59 -0.62
C GLU A 151 16.11 -16.45 0.01
N GLU A 152 16.88 -15.73 -0.79
CA GLU A 152 17.65 -14.58 -0.30
C GLU A 152 16.73 -13.41 0.06
N THR A 153 15.77 -13.10 -0.80
CA THR A 153 14.79 -12.01 -0.56
C THR A 153 13.93 -12.33 0.66
N MET A 154 13.39 -13.53 0.74
CA MET A 154 12.56 -13.94 1.89
C MET A 154 13.41 -14.07 3.16
N GLY A 155 14.65 -14.53 3.04
CA GLY A 155 15.58 -14.57 4.16
C GLY A 155 15.93 -13.18 4.71
N ALA A 156 16.01 -12.18 3.84
CA ALA A 156 16.17 -10.79 4.27
C ALA A 156 14.95 -10.29 5.06
N LEU A 157 13.75 -10.58 4.60
CA LEU A 157 12.52 -10.26 5.32
C LEU A 157 12.47 -10.95 6.69
N ASP A 158 12.78 -12.25 6.74
CA ASP A 158 12.87 -13.00 8.00
C ASP A 158 13.88 -12.37 8.96
N SER A 159 15.02 -11.92 8.46
CA SER A 159 16.04 -11.25 9.27
C SER A 159 15.54 -9.94 9.87
N LEU A 160 14.71 -9.20 9.15
CA LEU A 160 14.10 -7.97 9.68
C LEU A 160 13.15 -8.28 10.86
N VAL A 161 12.38 -9.35 10.78
CA VAL A 161 11.51 -9.78 11.88
C VAL A 161 12.35 -10.22 13.09
N ARG A 162 13.34 -11.07 12.88
CA ARG A 162 14.21 -11.57 13.96
C ARG A 162 15.00 -10.48 14.66
N SER A 163 15.39 -9.45 13.93
CA SER A 163 16.11 -8.29 14.49
C SER A 163 15.17 -7.23 15.11
N GLY A 164 13.87 -7.43 15.08
CA GLY A 164 12.89 -6.51 15.66
C GLY A 164 12.63 -5.24 14.84
N LYS A 165 13.01 -5.23 13.56
CA LYS A 165 12.81 -4.06 12.67
C LYS A 165 11.48 -4.09 11.95
N ALA A 166 10.85 -5.24 11.84
CA ALA A 166 9.50 -5.44 11.34
C ALA A 166 8.79 -6.47 12.21
N LEU A 167 7.48 -6.33 12.40
CA LEU A 167 6.68 -7.32 13.11
C LEU A 167 6.18 -8.41 12.17
N TYR A 168 5.83 -8.03 10.95
CA TYR A 168 5.28 -8.89 9.91
C TYR A 168 5.94 -8.59 8.58
N VAL A 169 5.81 -9.53 7.65
CA VAL A 169 6.33 -9.39 6.29
C VAL A 169 5.25 -9.58 5.25
N GLY A 170 5.39 -8.86 4.14
CA GLY A 170 4.48 -8.91 3.01
C GLY A 170 5.22 -8.94 1.67
N ILE A 171 4.45 -9.17 0.63
CA ILE A 171 4.90 -9.10 -0.76
C ILE A 171 3.91 -8.24 -1.56
N SER A 172 4.38 -7.69 -2.66
CA SER A 172 3.56 -6.86 -3.55
C SER A 172 3.85 -7.23 -5.01
N SER A 173 2.81 -7.28 -5.83
CA SER A 173 2.93 -7.54 -7.28
C SER A 173 3.61 -8.87 -7.63
N TYR A 174 3.43 -9.89 -6.80
CA TYR A 174 3.82 -11.26 -7.07
C TYR A 174 2.66 -12.01 -7.75
N SER A 175 2.96 -12.95 -8.64
CA SER A 175 1.96 -13.89 -9.16
C SER A 175 1.45 -14.85 -8.06
N GLY A 176 0.38 -15.57 -8.34
CA GLY A 176 -0.10 -16.62 -7.43
C GLY A 176 0.94 -17.69 -7.19
N GLU A 177 1.64 -18.14 -8.23
CA GLU A 177 2.72 -19.12 -8.13
C GLU A 177 3.87 -18.61 -7.24
N ARG A 178 4.34 -17.39 -7.49
CA ARG A 178 5.42 -16.77 -6.70
C ARG A 178 4.99 -16.50 -5.25
N THR A 179 3.72 -16.23 -5.03
CA THR A 179 3.16 -16.10 -3.68
C THR A 179 3.25 -17.43 -2.92
N ARG A 180 2.90 -18.55 -3.57
CA ARG A 180 3.04 -19.90 -2.96
C ARG A 180 4.48 -20.23 -2.63
N GLU A 181 5.42 -19.96 -3.55
CA GLU A 181 6.85 -20.17 -3.33
C GLU A 181 7.39 -19.35 -2.16
N ALA A 182 7.09 -18.05 -2.15
CA ALA A 182 7.51 -17.14 -1.08
C ALA A 182 6.98 -17.58 0.29
N ALA A 183 5.70 -17.93 0.35
CA ALA A 183 5.07 -18.40 1.58
C ALA A 183 5.68 -19.69 2.10
N ALA A 184 6.01 -20.63 1.22
CA ALA A 184 6.66 -21.90 1.59
C ALA A 184 8.05 -21.65 2.20
N ILE A 185 8.85 -20.80 1.58
CA ILE A 185 10.19 -20.43 2.06
C ILE A 185 10.08 -19.77 3.44
N LEU A 186 9.20 -18.79 3.60
CA LEU A 186 9.00 -18.08 4.88
C LEU A 186 8.50 -19.02 5.98
N ARG A 187 7.64 -19.97 5.65
CA ARG A 187 7.14 -20.97 6.61
C ARG A 187 8.27 -21.81 7.16
N GLU A 188 9.18 -22.27 6.31
CA GLU A 188 10.37 -23.03 6.74
C GLU A 188 11.27 -22.21 7.66
N MET A 189 11.33 -20.89 7.47
CA MET A 189 12.08 -19.98 8.34
C MET A 189 11.34 -19.65 9.64
N GLY A 190 10.06 -20.01 9.78
CA GLY A 190 9.24 -19.69 10.95
C GLY A 190 8.65 -18.30 10.95
N THR A 191 8.66 -17.60 9.82
CA THR A 191 8.07 -16.27 9.64
C THR A 191 6.96 -16.36 8.60
N PRO A 192 5.68 -16.50 9.00
CA PRO A 192 4.58 -16.62 8.05
C PRO A 192 4.44 -15.37 7.17
N LEU A 193 4.11 -15.59 5.89
CA LEU A 193 3.71 -14.49 5.01
C LEU A 193 2.37 -13.92 5.49
N LEU A 194 2.36 -12.64 5.85
CA LEU A 194 1.15 -11.98 6.35
C LEU A 194 0.19 -11.60 5.24
N ILE A 195 0.69 -10.95 4.19
CA ILE A 195 -0.15 -10.18 3.29
C ILE A 195 0.49 -10.03 1.91
N HIS A 196 -0.35 -9.99 0.88
CA HIS A 196 0.03 -9.60 -0.47
C HIS A 196 -0.70 -8.29 -0.85
N GLN A 197 0.03 -7.34 -1.43
CA GLN A 197 -0.53 -6.09 -1.93
C GLN A 197 -0.50 -6.04 -3.46
N PRO A 198 -1.58 -6.42 -4.15
CA PRO A 198 -1.70 -6.29 -5.59
C PRO A 198 -2.38 -4.99 -5.99
N SER A 199 -2.19 -4.57 -7.24
CA SER A 199 -3.13 -3.65 -7.89
C SER A 199 -4.45 -4.39 -8.15
N TYR A 200 -5.57 -3.77 -7.77
CA TYR A 200 -6.87 -4.39 -7.96
C TYR A 200 -7.97 -3.33 -8.00
N SER A 201 -8.78 -3.39 -9.02
CA SER A 201 -9.94 -2.51 -9.17
C SER A 201 -10.99 -3.19 -10.05
N MET A 202 -12.16 -2.58 -10.17
CA MET A 202 -13.21 -3.04 -11.10
C MET A 202 -12.74 -3.06 -12.56
N LEU A 203 -11.71 -2.29 -12.92
CA LEU A 203 -11.12 -2.23 -14.26
C LEU A 203 -9.88 -3.12 -14.42
N ASN A 204 -9.31 -3.63 -13.33
CA ASN A 204 -8.13 -4.50 -13.34
C ASN A 204 -8.31 -5.62 -12.32
N ARG A 205 -8.82 -6.75 -12.77
CA ARG A 205 -9.24 -7.87 -11.94
C ARG A 205 -8.32 -9.09 -12.08
N TRP A 206 -7.06 -8.87 -12.40
CA TRP A 206 -6.09 -9.93 -12.70
C TRP A 206 -5.88 -10.93 -11.56
N ILE A 207 -6.16 -10.55 -10.31
CA ILE A 207 -6.01 -11.41 -9.15
C ILE A 207 -7.11 -12.46 -9.02
N GLU A 208 -8.23 -12.26 -9.73
CA GLU A 208 -9.36 -13.20 -9.74
C GLU A 208 -9.14 -14.33 -10.74
N ARG A 209 -9.82 -15.45 -10.50
CA ARG A 209 -9.76 -16.57 -11.44
C ARG A 209 -10.37 -16.20 -12.78
N ALA A 210 -9.57 -16.29 -13.85
CA ALA A 210 -10.09 -16.16 -15.19
C ALA A 210 -10.99 -17.35 -15.53
N PRO A 211 -12.12 -17.15 -16.26
CA PRO A 211 -12.95 -18.27 -16.72
C PRO A 211 -12.13 -19.32 -17.46
N GLY A 212 -12.18 -20.57 -16.99
CA GLY A 212 -11.46 -21.69 -17.61
C GLY A 212 -10.01 -21.88 -17.17
N SER A 213 -9.45 -21.00 -16.33
CA SER A 213 -8.12 -21.21 -15.73
C SER A 213 -8.24 -21.97 -14.41
N ALA A 214 -7.46 -23.03 -14.25
CA ALA A 214 -7.42 -23.78 -13.00
C ALA A 214 -6.25 -23.32 -12.12
N GLY A 215 -6.57 -22.81 -10.94
CA GLY A 215 -5.61 -22.70 -9.83
C GLY A 215 -4.47 -21.69 -9.97
N ALA A 216 -4.54 -20.76 -10.92
CA ALA A 216 -3.44 -19.82 -11.17
C ALA A 216 -3.67 -18.41 -10.62
N ASP A 217 -4.82 -18.15 -10.01
CA ASP A 217 -5.13 -16.82 -9.50
C ASP A 217 -4.50 -16.54 -8.13
N LEU A 218 -4.31 -15.25 -7.87
CA LEU A 218 -3.69 -14.79 -6.66
C LEU A 218 -4.59 -15.00 -5.43
N LEU A 219 -5.89 -14.86 -5.58
CA LEU A 219 -6.82 -15.01 -4.45
C LEU A 219 -6.81 -16.43 -3.91
N ASP A 220 -6.78 -17.44 -4.79
CA ASP A 220 -6.64 -18.83 -4.36
C ASP A 220 -5.31 -19.06 -3.65
N ALA A 221 -4.22 -18.54 -4.22
CA ALA A 221 -2.89 -18.66 -3.61
C ALA A 221 -2.84 -18.03 -2.20
N ALA A 222 -3.39 -16.85 -2.05
CA ALA A 222 -3.45 -16.16 -0.75
C ALA A 222 -4.26 -16.97 0.28
N ASP A 223 -5.41 -17.49 -0.11
CA ASP A 223 -6.24 -18.33 0.78
C ASP A 223 -5.50 -19.61 1.20
N GLU A 224 -4.89 -20.31 0.25
CA GLU A 224 -4.13 -21.54 0.52
C GLU A 224 -3.01 -21.31 1.54
N VAL A 225 -2.25 -20.23 1.38
CA VAL A 225 -1.08 -19.94 2.24
C VAL A 225 -1.46 -19.21 3.54
N GLY A 226 -2.70 -18.76 3.67
CA GLY A 226 -3.18 -18.03 4.85
C GLY A 226 -2.74 -16.57 4.89
N ALA A 227 -2.43 -15.96 3.74
CA ALA A 227 -2.11 -14.55 3.64
C ALA A 227 -3.36 -13.71 3.38
N GLY A 228 -3.37 -12.48 3.90
CA GLY A 228 -4.37 -11.48 3.54
C GLY A 228 -4.06 -10.82 2.21
N VAL A 229 -5.02 -10.06 1.70
CA VAL A 229 -4.88 -9.25 0.48
C VAL A 229 -5.32 -7.83 0.77
N ILE A 230 -4.48 -6.88 0.37
CA ILE A 230 -4.79 -5.45 0.41
C ILE A 230 -4.57 -4.86 -0.99
N ALA A 231 -5.60 -4.22 -1.53
CA ALA A 231 -5.54 -3.67 -2.88
C ALA A 231 -4.90 -2.27 -2.90
N PHE A 232 -4.03 -2.00 -3.88
CA PHE A 232 -3.68 -0.63 -4.22
C PHE A 232 -4.36 -0.21 -5.53
N SER A 233 -4.53 1.10 -5.73
CA SER A 233 -5.27 1.69 -6.85
C SER A 233 -6.69 1.15 -7.03
N PRO A 234 -7.49 0.99 -5.96
CA PRO A 234 -8.86 0.47 -6.09
C PRO A 234 -9.78 1.42 -6.85
N LEU A 235 -9.43 2.69 -6.93
CA LEU A 235 -10.16 3.69 -7.74
C LEU A 235 -9.54 3.89 -9.13
N ALA A 236 -8.63 3.02 -9.54
CA ALA A 236 -7.92 3.10 -10.83
C ALA A 236 -7.33 4.51 -11.07
N GLN A 237 -6.65 5.06 -10.05
CA GLN A 237 -6.02 6.38 -10.06
C GLN A 237 -7.00 7.54 -10.36
N GLY A 238 -8.24 7.40 -9.92
CA GLY A 238 -9.30 8.38 -10.09
C GLY A 238 -10.26 8.09 -11.24
N MET A 239 -10.01 7.08 -12.09
CA MET A 239 -10.92 6.70 -13.17
C MET A 239 -12.27 6.19 -12.63
N LEU A 240 -12.29 5.53 -11.48
CA LEU A 240 -13.51 5.04 -10.81
C LEU A 240 -14.08 6.09 -9.84
N THR A 241 -14.01 7.35 -10.24
CA THR A 241 -14.64 8.49 -9.57
C THR A 241 -15.38 9.32 -10.62
N ASN A 242 -16.07 10.38 -10.21
CA ASN A 242 -16.70 11.31 -11.13
C ASN A 242 -15.71 12.22 -11.88
N LYS A 243 -14.42 12.10 -11.59
CA LYS A 243 -13.38 13.03 -12.03
C LYS A 243 -13.22 13.08 -13.57
N TYR A 244 -13.33 11.93 -14.23
CA TYR A 244 -13.08 11.81 -15.68
C TYR A 244 -14.36 11.56 -16.50
N LEU A 245 -15.55 11.63 -15.91
CA LEU A 245 -16.82 11.33 -16.61
C LEU A 245 -17.09 12.27 -17.80
N SER A 246 -16.61 13.51 -17.73
CA SER A 246 -16.82 14.55 -18.75
C SER A 246 -15.52 14.99 -19.44
N GLY A 247 -14.42 14.27 -19.26
CA GLY A 247 -13.12 14.59 -19.83
C GLY A 247 -11.98 14.62 -18.81
N ILE A 248 -10.85 15.25 -19.14
CA ILE A 248 -9.67 15.34 -18.30
C ILE A 248 -9.67 16.69 -17.58
N PRO A 249 -9.95 16.73 -16.25
CA PRO A 249 -9.94 17.99 -15.50
C PRO A 249 -8.53 18.54 -15.38
N GLU A 250 -8.42 19.86 -15.36
CA GLU A 250 -7.18 20.57 -15.03
C GLU A 250 -6.69 20.17 -13.64
N GLY A 251 -5.37 19.97 -13.48
CA GLY A 251 -4.76 19.54 -12.24
C GLY A 251 -4.93 18.06 -11.88
N SER A 252 -5.64 17.26 -12.72
CA SER A 252 -5.74 15.81 -12.51
C SER A 252 -4.41 15.10 -12.81
N ARG A 253 -4.27 13.84 -12.36
CA ARG A 253 -3.08 13.03 -12.65
C ARG A 253 -2.85 12.82 -14.15
N ALA A 254 -3.93 12.66 -14.91
CA ALA A 254 -3.87 12.55 -16.36
C ALA A 254 -3.39 13.86 -17.01
N ALA A 255 -3.93 15.01 -16.57
CA ALA A 255 -3.51 16.32 -17.07
C ALA A 255 -2.06 16.67 -16.69
N GLN A 256 -1.57 16.18 -15.55
CA GLN A 256 -0.21 16.40 -15.06
C GLN A 256 0.83 15.44 -15.65
N GLY A 257 0.42 14.45 -16.48
CA GLY A 257 1.32 13.43 -17.02
C GLY A 257 1.99 12.59 -15.93
N LYS A 258 1.32 12.43 -14.78
CA LYS A 258 1.82 11.59 -13.67
C LYS A 258 1.50 10.11 -13.91
N SER A 259 1.17 9.37 -12.86
CA SER A 259 0.99 7.92 -12.89
C SER A 259 -0.18 7.42 -13.75
N LEU A 260 -1.15 8.27 -14.07
CA LEU A 260 -2.26 7.93 -14.96
C LEU A 260 -1.97 8.45 -16.37
N ASP A 261 -1.81 7.51 -17.30
CA ASP A 261 -1.61 7.82 -18.72
C ASP A 261 -2.92 8.34 -19.34
N PRO A 262 -2.93 9.53 -19.94
CA PRO A 262 -4.10 10.03 -20.67
C PRO A 262 -4.58 9.13 -21.80
N GLU A 263 -3.70 8.32 -22.39
CA GLU A 263 -4.05 7.37 -23.46
C GLU A 263 -4.98 6.25 -22.96
N LEU A 264 -5.04 5.99 -21.67
CA LEU A 264 -5.98 5.05 -21.06
C LEU A 264 -7.41 5.60 -20.99
N LEU A 265 -7.59 6.92 -21.18
CA LEU A 265 -8.89 7.59 -21.17
C LEU A 265 -9.52 7.58 -22.56
N THR A 266 -9.64 6.39 -23.14
CA THR A 266 -10.33 6.19 -24.44
C THR A 266 -11.84 6.33 -24.28
N GLU A 267 -12.56 6.57 -25.40
CA GLU A 267 -14.03 6.57 -25.39
C GLU A 267 -14.62 5.23 -24.92
N GLU A 268 -13.95 4.13 -25.22
CA GLU A 268 -14.36 2.81 -24.75
C GLU A 268 -14.22 2.69 -23.23
N SER A 269 -13.08 3.08 -22.67
CA SER A 269 -12.84 3.08 -21.23
C SER A 269 -13.83 3.99 -20.50
N LEU A 270 -14.07 5.20 -21.02
CA LEU A 270 -15.03 6.15 -20.45
C LEU A 270 -16.47 5.63 -20.53
N ARG A 271 -16.83 4.90 -21.58
CA ARG A 271 -18.15 4.25 -21.69
C ARG A 271 -18.34 3.21 -20.59
N HIS A 272 -17.33 2.40 -20.30
CA HIS A 272 -17.37 1.44 -19.19
C HIS A 272 -17.48 2.14 -17.84
N VAL A 273 -16.71 3.20 -17.62
CA VAL A 273 -16.78 3.99 -16.39
C VAL A 273 -18.16 4.63 -16.20
N ARG A 274 -18.76 5.18 -17.26
CA ARG A 274 -20.12 5.73 -17.20
C ARG A 274 -21.17 4.67 -16.87
N ALA A 275 -21.06 3.48 -17.46
CA ALA A 275 -21.96 2.36 -17.15
C ALA A 275 -21.84 1.93 -15.68
N LEU A 276 -20.63 1.86 -15.13
CA LEU A 276 -20.40 1.58 -13.72
C LEU A 276 -20.96 2.68 -12.83
N ASN A 277 -20.84 3.95 -13.24
CA ASN A 277 -21.43 5.07 -12.50
C ASN A 277 -22.96 4.97 -12.46
N ASP A 278 -23.63 4.58 -13.55
CA ASP A 278 -25.06 4.38 -13.57
C ASP A 278 -25.49 3.26 -12.61
N MET A 279 -24.73 2.17 -12.54
CA MET A 279 -24.95 1.10 -11.57
C MET A 279 -24.80 1.60 -10.13
N ALA A 280 -23.76 2.39 -9.85
CA ALA A 280 -23.56 2.98 -8.53
C ALA A 280 -24.74 3.85 -8.13
N GLN A 281 -25.20 4.72 -9.01
CA GLN A 281 -26.36 5.59 -8.77
C GLN A 281 -27.63 4.80 -8.48
N SER A 282 -27.85 3.71 -9.20
CA SER A 282 -29.01 2.82 -8.95
C SER A 282 -28.95 2.14 -7.58
N ARG A 283 -27.77 2.06 -6.99
CA ARG A 283 -27.53 1.53 -5.64
C ARG A 283 -27.53 2.61 -4.56
N GLY A 284 -27.76 3.87 -4.94
CA GLY A 284 -27.65 5.02 -4.00
C GLY A 284 -26.21 5.33 -3.56
N GLN A 285 -25.23 4.97 -4.39
CA GLN A 285 -23.81 5.16 -4.10
C GLN A 285 -23.15 6.07 -5.14
N SER A 286 -22.07 6.74 -4.76
CA SER A 286 -21.14 7.29 -5.74
C SER A 286 -20.34 6.16 -6.41
N LEU A 287 -19.77 6.42 -7.57
CA LEU A 287 -18.90 5.46 -8.25
C LEU A 287 -17.74 5.04 -7.36
N ALA A 288 -17.10 5.99 -6.67
CA ALA A 288 -16.00 5.71 -5.74
C ALA A 288 -16.44 4.82 -4.56
N GLN A 289 -17.61 5.07 -4.00
CA GLN A 289 -18.14 4.23 -2.91
C GLN A 289 -18.40 2.80 -3.37
N MET A 290 -18.93 2.61 -4.57
CA MET A 290 -19.15 1.28 -5.12
C MET A 290 -17.83 0.57 -5.44
N ALA A 291 -16.81 1.31 -5.91
CA ALA A 291 -15.52 0.76 -6.29
C ALA A 291 -14.69 0.29 -5.08
N LEU A 292 -14.84 0.92 -3.92
CA LEU A 292 -14.20 0.52 -2.67
C LEU A 292 -14.94 -0.62 -1.97
#